data_8b5e6e6f15eb88202f935c66eea1fe47
#
_entry.id   8b5e6e6f15eb88202f935c66eea1fe47
#
_cell.length_a   1.000
_cell.length_b   1.000
_cell.length_c   1.000
_cell.angle_alpha   90.00
_cell.angle_beta   90.00
_cell.angle_gamma   90.00
#
_symmetry.space_group_name_H-M   'P 1'
#
loop_
_entity.id
_entity.type
_entity.pdbx_description
1 polymer ?
#
loop_
_entity_poly.entity_id
_entity_poly.type
_entity_poly.pdbx_seq_one_letter_code
_entity_poly.pdbx_strand_id
1 'polypeptide(L)'
;SMTANEKMAVAEAWAACSKNDSDFTVMPLLGGTSIADCKELALHAKAIGLDAVSFTAPFYFKPADVSMLAKACIEIASAVPDMPFYYYHIPVLTGVNFLMIDLLKEVDGKIPNFAGIKYTHEDFMDFLSCTQYADGKYDMLWGRDENMLPALAVGAKGAVGSTFNYAAPLYYNLIDAFNNGDLQKAQQLQEQSIDMIRLLGKYGGIATGKAYMKLLGLGCGEFRLPVKNMTAEQFLLFKKDTEQINFSSFCSLKPASVKA
;
A
#
# COMPACT_ATOMS: atom_id res chain seq x y z
N SER A 1 10.95 -6.69 10.33
CA SER A 1 10.85 -5.22 10.30
C SER A 1 12.23 -4.60 10.11
N MET A 2 12.28 -3.38 9.60
CA MET A 2 13.51 -2.59 9.44
C MET A 2 13.72 -1.69 10.67
N THR A 3 14.99 -1.41 10.99
CA THR A 3 15.36 -0.35 11.94
C THR A 3 15.06 1.03 11.34
N ALA A 4 15.08 2.10 12.17
CA ALA A 4 14.93 3.46 11.67
C ALA A 4 16.00 3.81 10.61
N ASN A 5 17.27 3.49 10.87
CA ASN A 5 18.37 3.74 9.93
C ASN A 5 18.18 3.01 8.58
N GLU A 6 17.69 1.78 8.60
CA GLU A 6 17.41 1.04 7.37
C GLU A 6 16.23 1.63 6.58
N LYS A 7 15.21 2.15 7.28
CA LYS A 7 14.11 2.88 6.62
C LYS A 7 14.61 4.16 5.97
N MET A 8 15.49 4.91 6.64
CA MET A 8 16.13 6.11 6.09
C MET A 8 16.93 5.78 4.83
N ALA A 9 17.78 4.75 4.90
CA ALA A 9 18.58 4.32 3.73
C ALA A 9 17.72 3.90 2.52
N VAL A 10 16.60 3.20 2.77
CA VAL A 10 15.65 2.86 1.70
C VAL A 10 14.97 4.10 1.14
N ALA A 11 14.57 5.05 1.99
CA ALA A 11 13.97 6.30 1.57
C ALA A 11 14.92 7.15 0.71
N GLU A 12 16.21 7.23 1.09
CA GLU A 12 17.27 7.89 0.31
C GLU A 12 17.47 7.25 -1.07
N ALA A 13 17.46 5.91 -1.12
CA ALA A 13 17.57 5.19 -2.38
C ALA A 13 16.39 5.49 -3.32
N TRP A 14 15.16 5.54 -2.79
CA TRP A 14 13.98 5.92 -3.56
C TRP A 14 14.05 7.39 -4.01
N ALA A 15 14.43 8.32 -3.14
CA ALA A 15 14.63 9.73 -3.49
C ALA A 15 15.64 9.88 -4.66
N ALA A 16 16.73 9.12 -4.62
CA ALA A 16 17.74 9.15 -5.68
C ALA A 16 17.20 8.60 -7.02
N CYS A 17 16.39 7.52 -6.98
CA CYS A 17 15.80 6.92 -8.17
C CYS A 17 14.70 7.78 -8.80
N SER A 18 13.86 8.42 -7.99
CA SER A 18 12.72 9.24 -8.45
C SER A 18 13.08 10.66 -8.87
N LYS A 19 14.30 11.12 -8.55
CA LYS A 19 14.73 12.52 -8.73
C LYS A 19 14.48 13.12 -10.12
N ASN A 20 14.49 12.31 -11.16
CA ASN A 20 14.33 12.75 -12.55
C ASN A 20 12.94 12.41 -13.13
N ASP A 21 12.03 11.92 -12.31
CA ASP A 21 10.68 11.53 -12.73
C ASP A 21 9.66 12.29 -11.87
N SER A 22 9.17 13.41 -12.39
CA SER A 22 8.19 14.27 -11.70
C SER A 22 6.83 13.61 -11.49
N ASP A 23 6.53 12.56 -12.23
CA ASP A 23 5.25 11.84 -12.15
C ASP A 23 5.29 10.71 -11.12
N PHE A 24 6.48 10.43 -10.55
CA PHE A 24 6.69 9.38 -9.59
C PHE A 24 6.71 9.92 -8.14
N THR A 25 5.64 9.69 -7.40
CA THR A 25 5.50 10.11 -5.99
C THR A 25 6.06 9.07 -5.04
N VAL A 26 6.92 9.49 -4.11
CA VAL A 26 7.48 8.64 -3.05
C VAL A 26 6.90 8.99 -1.69
N MET A 27 6.18 8.04 -1.10
CA MET A 27 5.53 8.19 0.20
C MET A 27 5.98 7.07 1.17
N PRO A 28 6.96 7.29 2.05
CA PRO A 28 7.39 6.27 3.01
C PRO A 28 6.35 6.04 4.10
N LEU A 29 6.23 4.77 4.53
CA LEU A 29 5.51 4.40 5.73
C LEU A 29 6.44 4.60 6.95
N LEU A 30 6.13 5.58 7.79
CA LEU A 30 6.92 5.93 8.97
C LEU A 30 6.94 4.79 10.01
N GLY A 31 5.80 4.14 10.19
CA GLY A 31 5.60 3.10 11.20
C GLY A 31 4.36 3.38 12.03
N GLY A 32 4.27 2.83 13.23
CA GLY A 32 3.07 2.95 14.04
C GLY A 32 3.26 2.83 15.55
N THR A 33 4.36 2.28 16.07
CA THR A 33 4.48 2.00 17.53
C THR A 33 5.14 3.11 18.32
N SER A 34 6.08 3.85 17.72
CA SER A 34 6.80 4.94 18.38
C SER A 34 6.51 6.25 17.64
N ILE A 35 5.83 7.17 18.31
CA ILE A 35 5.54 8.50 17.77
C ILE A 35 6.85 9.29 17.55
N ALA A 36 7.79 9.18 18.46
CA ALA A 36 9.10 9.86 18.35
C ALA A 36 9.86 9.40 17.10
N ASP A 37 9.95 8.08 16.86
CA ASP A 37 10.59 7.53 15.65
C ASP A 37 9.84 7.96 14.38
N CYS A 38 8.49 8.00 14.42
CA CYS A 38 7.72 8.47 13.29
C CYS A 38 7.99 9.94 12.95
N LYS A 39 8.14 10.81 13.96
CA LYS A 39 8.52 12.22 13.78
C LYS A 39 9.92 12.36 13.20
N GLU A 40 10.89 11.59 13.70
CA GLU A 40 12.26 11.58 13.18
C GLU A 40 12.29 11.15 11.70
N LEU A 41 11.60 10.07 11.36
CA LEU A 41 11.50 9.57 9.98
C LEU A 41 10.76 10.56 9.07
N ALA A 42 9.75 11.28 9.57
CA ALA A 42 9.05 12.31 8.81
C ALA A 42 9.97 13.50 8.51
N LEU A 43 10.73 13.97 9.50
CA LEU A 43 11.73 15.04 9.31
C LEU A 43 12.82 14.64 8.33
N HIS A 44 13.28 13.38 8.39
CA HIS A 44 14.24 12.85 7.41
C HIS A 44 13.64 12.81 6.00
N ALA A 45 12.40 12.30 5.83
CA ALA A 45 11.73 12.27 4.54
C ALA A 45 11.61 13.68 3.91
N LYS A 46 11.25 14.69 4.73
CA LYS A 46 11.23 16.10 4.32
C LYS A 46 12.62 16.60 3.91
N ALA A 47 13.65 16.28 4.69
CA ALA A 47 15.02 16.75 4.43
C ALA A 47 15.61 16.20 3.13
N ILE A 48 15.24 14.99 2.72
CA ILE A 48 15.69 14.37 1.46
C ILE A 48 14.75 14.64 0.28
N GLY A 49 13.69 15.44 0.49
CA GLY A 49 12.80 15.92 -0.58
C GLY A 49 11.79 14.88 -1.08
N LEU A 50 11.28 14.00 -0.21
CA LEU A 50 10.16 13.13 -0.57
C LEU A 50 8.83 13.88 -0.59
N ASP A 51 7.84 13.31 -1.28
CA ASP A 51 6.60 14.01 -1.66
C ASP A 51 5.54 14.00 -0.57
N ALA A 52 5.47 12.93 0.21
CA ALA A 52 4.47 12.71 1.27
C ALA A 52 5.00 11.75 2.33
N VAL A 53 4.27 11.62 3.43
CA VAL A 53 4.53 10.60 4.46
C VAL A 53 3.25 9.89 4.85
N SER A 54 3.37 8.64 5.30
CA SER A 54 2.22 7.87 5.79
C SER A 54 2.49 7.23 7.15
N PHE A 55 1.44 7.12 7.96
CA PHE A 55 1.46 6.58 9.30
C PHE A 55 0.37 5.52 9.47
N THR A 56 0.67 4.42 10.14
CA THR A 56 -0.34 3.42 10.54
C THR A 56 -0.56 3.44 12.05
N ALA A 57 -1.73 3.01 12.51
CA ALA A 57 -2.06 3.04 13.93
C ALA A 57 -1.03 2.31 14.81
N PRO A 58 -0.78 2.77 16.02
CA PRO A 58 -0.08 2.01 17.03
C PRO A 58 -0.78 0.66 17.28
N PHE A 59 -0.03 -0.43 17.14
CA PHE A 59 -0.61 -1.78 17.16
C PHE A 59 -0.26 -2.57 18.44
N TYR A 60 0.69 -2.12 19.22
CA TYR A 60 1.01 -2.73 20.52
C TYR A 60 0.16 -2.08 21.64
N PHE A 61 0.38 -0.81 21.94
CA PHE A 61 -0.57 -0.01 22.72
C PHE A 61 -1.51 0.70 21.77
N LYS A 62 -2.72 0.16 21.63
CA LYS A 62 -3.70 0.65 20.65
C LYS A 62 -4.40 1.90 21.18
N PRO A 63 -4.79 2.85 20.30
CA PRO A 63 -5.65 3.95 20.71
C PRO A 63 -6.99 3.41 21.23
N ALA A 64 -7.48 3.99 22.32
CA ALA A 64 -8.73 3.57 22.95
C ALA A 64 -9.96 3.92 22.11
N ASP A 65 -9.88 5.01 21.36
CA ASP A 65 -10.91 5.55 20.49
C ASP A 65 -10.32 6.31 19.29
N VAL A 66 -11.18 6.78 18.40
CA VAL A 66 -10.78 7.51 17.20
C VAL A 66 -10.15 8.87 17.54
N SER A 67 -10.55 9.52 18.65
CA SER A 67 -9.96 10.79 19.08
C SER A 67 -8.49 10.62 19.50
N MET A 68 -8.16 9.51 20.17
CA MET A 68 -6.77 9.19 20.51
C MET A 68 -5.94 8.85 19.26
N LEU A 69 -6.53 8.20 18.26
CA LEU A 69 -5.88 7.99 16.98
C LEU A 69 -5.62 9.32 16.25
N ALA A 70 -6.61 10.22 16.24
CA ALA A 70 -6.48 11.56 15.65
C ALA A 70 -5.36 12.37 16.33
N LYS A 71 -5.26 12.31 17.67
CA LYS A 71 -4.17 12.97 18.41
C LYS A 71 -2.79 12.44 18.00
N ALA A 72 -2.64 11.13 17.80
CA ALA A 72 -1.39 10.56 17.28
C ALA A 72 -1.06 11.08 15.87
N CYS A 73 -2.06 11.16 14.99
CA CYS A 73 -1.89 11.76 13.66
C CYS A 73 -1.47 13.23 13.74
N ILE A 74 -2.13 14.05 14.60
CA ILE A 74 -1.81 15.47 14.82
C ILE A 74 -0.35 15.62 15.28
N GLU A 75 0.06 14.82 16.26
CA GLU A 75 1.40 14.88 16.85
C GLU A 75 2.50 14.58 15.80
N ILE A 76 2.27 13.61 14.92
CA ILE A 76 3.25 13.25 13.88
C ILE A 76 3.23 14.26 12.73
N ALA A 77 2.03 14.63 12.24
CA ALA A 77 1.88 15.55 11.12
C ALA A 77 2.44 16.94 11.43
N SER A 78 2.38 17.37 12.70
CA SER A 78 2.95 18.66 13.16
C SER A 78 4.46 18.78 12.98
N ALA A 79 5.19 17.66 12.86
CA ALA A 79 6.63 17.67 12.60
C ALA A 79 6.96 18.12 11.15
N VAL A 80 6.03 17.92 10.22
CA VAL A 80 6.20 18.23 8.78
C VAL A 80 4.95 18.93 8.21
N PRO A 81 4.60 20.14 8.71
CA PRO A 81 3.32 20.79 8.42
C PRO A 81 3.10 21.13 6.94
N ASP A 82 4.18 21.20 6.16
CA ASP A 82 4.15 21.55 4.73
C ASP A 82 4.17 20.31 3.81
N MET A 83 4.22 19.08 4.39
CA MET A 83 4.30 17.84 3.63
C MET A 83 2.98 17.10 3.72
N PRO A 84 2.39 16.61 2.61
CA PRO A 84 1.18 15.78 2.63
C PRO A 84 1.32 14.59 3.58
N PHE A 85 0.34 14.43 4.47
CA PHE A 85 0.29 13.38 5.48
C PHE A 85 -0.87 12.45 5.20
N TYR A 86 -0.61 11.14 5.11
CA TYR A 86 -1.61 10.08 4.90
C TYR A 86 -1.71 9.17 6.12
N TYR A 87 -2.94 8.74 6.42
CA TYR A 87 -3.14 7.64 7.36
C TYR A 87 -3.29 6.31 6.63
N TYR A 88 -2.60 5.27 7.08
CA TYR A 88 -2.71 3.92 6.54
C TYR A 88 -3.63 3.06 7.42
N HIS A 89 -4.87 2.87 6.98
CA HIS A 89 -5.86 2.02 7.62
C HIS A 89 -5.69 0.56 7.20
N ILE A 90 -5.26 -0.30 8.13
CA ILE A 90 -5.09 -1.75 7.92
C ILE A 90 -5.43 -2.51 9.20
N PRO A 91 -6.74 -2.63 9.58
CA PRO A 91 -7.17 -3.20 10.85
C PRO A 91 -6.78 -4.66 11.03
N VAL A 92 -6.67 -5.44 9.95
CA VAL A 92 -6.24 -6.85 10.00
C VAL A 92 -4.83 -7.02 10.59
N LEU A 93 -3.94 -6.04 10.45
CA LEU A 93 -2.60 -6.06 11.02
C LEU A 93 -2.47 -5.26 12.30
N THR A 94 -3.16 -4.12 12.41
CA THR A 94 -3.05 -3.24 13.57
C THR A 94 -3.99 -3.62 14.70
N GLY A 95 -5.11 -4.29 14.38
CA GLY A 95 -6.20 -4.54 15.31
C GLY A 95 -6.89 -3.24 15.78
N VAL A 96 -6.72 -2.13 15.04
CA VAL A 96 -7.41 -0.85 15.25
C VAL A 96 -8.45 -0.71 14.15
N ASN A 97 -9.72 -0.87 14.51
CA ASN A 97 -10.83 -0.93 13.57
C ASN A 97 -11.88 0.14 13.91
N PHE A 98 -11.53 1.41 13.72
CA PHE A 98 -12.47 2.54 13.76
C PHE A 98 -12.98 2.83 12.35
N LEU A 99 -14.17 3.41 12.24
CA LEU A 99 -14.65 3.94 10.97
C LEU A 99 -13.76 5.13 10.54
N MET A 100 -13.33 5.12 9.30
CA MET A 100 -12.43 6.16 8.79
C MET A 100 -13.16 7.47 8.53
N ILE A 101 -14.45 7.42 8.30
CA ILE A 101 -15.28 8.65 8.25
C ILE A 101 -15.21 9.41 9.58
N ASP A 102 -15.14 8.72 10.72
CA ASP A 102 -15.02 9.38 12.02
C ASP A 102 -13.61 9.93 12.24
N LEU A 103 -12.57 9.25 11.74
CA LEU A 103 -11.23 9.81 11.73
C LEU A 103 -11.15 11.08 10.85
N LEU A 104 -11.74 11.08 9.66
CA LEU A 104 -11.79 12.27 8.80
C LEU A 104 -12.44 13.47 9.52
N LYS A 105 -13.58 13.26 10.19
CA LYS A 105 -14.24 14.30 11.01
C LYS A 105 -13.36 14.82 12.14
N GLU A 106 -12.58 13.92 12.79
CA GLU A 106 -11.69 14.29 13.89
C GLU A 106 -10.46 15.09 13.43
N VAL A 107 -9.93 14.85 12.23
CA VAL A 107 -8.71 15.50 11.73
C VAL A 107 -9.01 16.72 10.85
N ASP A 108 -10.21 16.84 10.28
CA ASP A 108 -10.59 17.94 9.42
C ASP A 108 -10.48 19.28 10.16
N GLY A 109 -9.79 20.23 9.55
CA GLY A 109 -9.47 21.51 10.15
C GLY A 109 -8.43 21.49 11.28
N LYS A 110 -8.02 20.31 11.79
CA LYS A 110 -7.00 20.18 12.84
C LYS A 110 -5.61 19.80 12.28
N ILE A 111 -5.57 19.12 11.14
CA ILE A 111 -4.33 18.77 10.44
C ILE A 111 -4.38 19.42 9.04
N PRO A 112 -3.81 20.60 8.86
CA PRO A 112 -3.89 21.32 7.56
C PRO A 112 -3.32 20.55 6.38
N ASN A 113 -2.31 19.71 6.63
CA ASN A 113 -1.62 18.88 5.63
C ASN A 113 -2.16 17.44 5.55
N PHE A 114 -3.31 17.13 6.15
CA PHE A 114 -3.93 15.81 5.99
C PHE A 114 -4.42 15.63 4.56
N ALA A 115 -3.76 14.75 3.81
CA ALA A 115 -4.03 14.56 2.39
C ALA A 115 -5.04 13.45 2.14
N GLY A 116 -5.02 12.36 2.92
CA GLY A 116 -5.91 11.25 2.67
C GLY A 116 -5.65 10.00 3.49
N ILE A 117 -6.28 8.91 3.06
CA ILE A 117 -6.19 7.61 3.72
C ILE A 117 -5.87 6.51 2.70
N LYS A 118 -4.84 5.70 2.95
CA LYS A 118 -4.71 4.40 2.31
C LYS A 118 -5.62 3.42 3.06
N TYR A 119 -6.66 2.94 2.40
CA TYR A 119 -7.73 2.15 2.99
C TYR A 119 -7.61 0.67 2.61
N THR A 120 -7.10 -0.16 3.53
CA THR A 120 -6.90 -1.60 3.35
C THR A 120 -7.86 -2.37 4.26
N HIS A 121 -9.16 -2.19 4.01
CA HIS A 121 -10.25 -2.86 4.71
C HIS A 121 -11.42 -3.08 3.76
N GLU A 122 -12.33 -4.03 4.05
CA GLU A 122 -13.42 -4.42 3.15
C GLU A 122 -14.75 -3.70 3.43
N ASP A 123 -14.76 -2.68 4.28
CA ASP A 123 -15.95 -1.89 4.56
C ASP A 123 -16.17 -0.85 3.45
N PHE A 124 -16.87 -1.25 2.40
CA PHE A 124 -17.22 -0.37 1.29
C PHE A 124 -18.21 0.74 1.66
N MET A 125 -19.01 0.54 2.73
CA MET A 125 -19.91 1.58 3.22
C MET A 125 -19.13 2.74 3.84
N ASP A 126 -18.16 2.43 4.71
CA ASP A 126 -17.26 3.44 5.28
C ASP A 126 -16.38 4.08 4.19
N PHE A 127 -15.82 3.27 3.28
CA PHE A 127 -15.00 3.79 2.17
C PHE A 127 -15.77 4.79 1.31
N LEU A 128 -17.00 4.45 0.88
CA LEU A 128 -17.85 5.37 0.11
C LEU A 128 -18.16 6.64 0.90
N SER A 129 -18.46 6.53 2.20
CA SER A 129 -18.68 7.70 3.05
C SER A 129 -17.46 8.62 3.09
N CYS A 130 -16.25 8.02 3.17
CA CYS A 130 -15.00 8.76 3.13
C CYS A 130 -14.75 9.46 1.79
N THR A 131 -15.04 8.80 0.66
CA THR A 131 -14.85 9.38 -0.68
C THR A 131 -15.77 10.58 -0.94
N GLN A 132 -16.92 10.63 -0.27
CA GLN A 132 -17.89 11.73 -0.41
C GLN A 132 -17.71 12.83 0.65
N TYR A 133 -16.95 12.58 1.71
CA TYR A 133 -16.78 13.53 2.79
C TYR A 133 -16.13 14.85 2.31
N ALA A 134 -16.69 15.98 2.74
CA ALA A 134 -16.23 17.34 2.39
C ALA A 134 -16.05 17.51 0.87
N ASP A 135 -17.03 17.06 0.07
CA ASP A 135 -17.06 17.12 -1.39
C ASP A 135 -15.85 16.42 -2.06
N GLY A 136 -15.37 15.32 -1.45
CA GLY A 136 -14.25 14.55 -1.98
C GLY A 136 -12.88 15.22 -1.76
N LYS A 137 -12.75 16.04 -0.73
CA LYS A 137 -11.53 16.77 -0.37
C LYS A 137 -10.32 15.85 -0.16
N TYR A 138 -10.53 14.66 0.40
CA TYR A 138 -9.47 13.76 0.82
C TYR A 138 -9.20 12.66 -0.21
N ASP A 139 -7.93 12.40 -0.48
CA ASP A 139 -7.50 11.31 -1.35
C ASP A 139 -7.70 9.95 -0.65
N MET A 140 -8.54 9.10 -1.23
CA MET A 140 -8.87 7.78 -0.69
C MET A 140 -8.25 6.71 -1.57
N LEU A 141 -7.08 6.17 -1.14
CA LEU A 141 -6.33 5.17 -1.87
C LEU A 141 -6.76 3.76 -1.46
N TRP A 142 -7.28 2.99 -2.40
CA TRP A 142 -7.68 1.62 -2.12
C TRP A 142 -6.47 0.70 -1.89
N GLY A 143 -6.54 -0.18 -0.89
CA GLY A 143 -5.40 -1.01 -0.48
C GLY A 143 -5.59 -2.53 -0.58
N ARG A 144 -6.70 -3.01 -1.19
CA ARG A 144 -6.96 -4.44 -1.35
C ARG A 144 -7.10 -4.80 -2.84
N ASP A 145 -6.08 -5.42 -3.35
CA ASP A 145 -5.89 -5.71 -4.78
C ASP A 145 -6.98 -6.66 -5.30
N GLU A 146 -7.39 -7.64 -4.48
CA GLU A 146 -8.44 -8.62 -4.76
C GLU A 146 -9.86 -8.05 -4.86
N ASN A 147 -10.05 -6.80 -4.40
CA ASN A 147 -11.33 -6.10 -4.40
C ASN A 147 -11.24 -4.76 -5.16
N MET A 148 -10.38 -4.67 -6.17
CA MET A 148 -10.17 -3.45 -6.93
C MET A 148 -11.42 -3.01 -7.71
N LEU A 149 -12.09 -3.94 -8.39
CA LEU A 149 -13.27 -3.63 -9.19
C LEU A 149 -14.44 -3.06 -8.36
N PRO A 150 -14.88 -3.67 -7.24
CA PRO A 150 -15.88 -3.04 -6.40
C PRO A 150 -15.45 -1.70 -5.81
N ALA A 151 -14.14 -1.50 -5.53
CA ALA A 151 -13.64 -0.22 -5.07
C ALA A 151 -13.77 0.88 -6.14
N LEU A 152 -13.49 0.57 -7.40
CA LEU A 152 -13.73 1.50 -8.53
C LEU A 152 -15.21 1.87 -8.63
N ALA A 153 -16.12 0.90 -8.45
CA ALA A 153 -17.56 1.14 -8.50
C ALA A 153 -18.07 2.08 -7.38
N VAL A 154 -17.37 2.14 -6.25
CA VAL A 154 -17.68 3.07 -5.15
C VAL A 154 -16.76 4.30 -5.12
N GLY A 155 -16.09 4.60 -6.24
CA GLY A 155 -15.40 5.86 -6.45
C GLY A 155 -13.92 5.90 -6.08
N ALA A 156 -13.24 4.76 -5.93
CA ALA A 156 -11.78 4.73 -5.80
C ALA A 156 -11.11 5.33 -7.05
N LYS A 157 -10.24 6.33 -6.87
CA LYS A 157 -9.50 7.00 -7.96
C LYS A 157 -8.04 6.55 -8.02
N GLY A 158 -7.52 5.97 -6.94
CA GLY A 158 -6.16 5.47 -6.83
C GLY A 158 -6.09 4.25 -5.93
N ALA A 159 -5.02 3.49 -6.06
CA ALA A 159 -4.80 2.30 -5.26
C ALA A 159 -3.31 2.09 -4.95
N VAL A 160 -3.04 1.45 -3.81
CA VAL A 160 -1.69 1.07 -3.37
C VAL A 160 -1.71 -0.38 -2.92
N GLY A 161 -1.31 -1.27 -3.79
CA GLY A 161 -1.36 -2.72 -3.58
C GLY A 161 0.00 -3.39 -3.72
N SER A 162 0.22 -4.44 -2.93
CA SER A 162 1.48 -5.18 -2.94
C SER A 162 1.71 -5.97 -4.22
N THR A 163 0.64 -6.41 -4.90
CA THR A 163 0.73 -7.18 -6.13
C THR A 163 1.05 -6.32 -7.35
N PHE A 164 0.90 -4.99 -7.25
CA PHE A 164 1.28 -4.06 -8.31
C PHE A 164 2.78 -4.07 -8.61
N ASN A 165 3.61 -4.48 -7.64
CA ASN A 165 5.05 -4.66 -7.86
C ASN A 165 5.39 -5.64 -8.98
N TYR A 166 4.52 -6.61 -9.23
CA TYR A 166 4.81 -7.67 -10.22
C TYR A 166 3.68 -7.90 -11.23
N ALA A 167 2.52 -7.25 -11.07
CA ALA A 167 1.38 -7.41 -11.97
C ALA A 167 0.66 -6.08 -12.27
N ALA A 168 1.36 -4.93 -12.28
CA ALA A 168 0.77 -3.64 -12.61
C ALA A 168 -0.04 -3.63 -13.93
N PRO A 169 0.42 -4.27 -15.04
CA PRO A 169 -0.35 -4.30 -16.26
C PRO A 169 -1.75 -4.91 -16.13
N LEU A 170 -1.93 -5.92 -15.26
CA LEU A 170 -3.25 -6.51 -14.99
C LEU A 170 -4.22 -5.45 -14.46
N TYR A 171 -3.76 -4.64 -13.49
CA TYR A 171 -4.61 -3.64 -12.83
C TYR A 171 -4.88 -2.43 -13.73
N TYR A 172 -3.92 -1.99 -14.54
CA TYR A 172 -4.16 -0.97 -15.56
C TYR A 172 -5.24 -1.43 -16.54
N ASN A 173 -5.12 -2.66 -17.06
CA ASN A 173 -6.14 -3.21 -17.95
C ASN A 173 -7.52 -3.35 -17.27
N LEU A 174 -7.57 -3.67 -15.98
CA LEU A 174 -8.81 -3.74 -15.20
C LEU A 174 -9.45 -2.36 -15.07
N ILE A 175 -8.67 -1.35 -14.71
CA ILE A 175 -9.13 0.03 -14.58
C ILE A 175 -9.63 0.56 -15.94
N ASP A 176 -8.89 0.29 -17.02
CA ASP A 176 -9.27 0.71 -18.37
C ASP A 176 -10.56 0.04 -18.82
N ALA A 177 -10.72 -1.27 -18.57
CA ALA A 177 -11.96 -1.99 -18.90
C ALA A 177 -13.15 -1.41 -18.12
N PHE A 178 -12.99 -1.13 -16.84
CA PHE A 178 -14.03 -0.49 -16.02
C PHE A 178 -14.39 0.90 -16.54
N ASN A 179 -13.41 1.75 -16.83
CA ASN A 179 -13.62 3.11 -17.32
C ASN A 179 -14.29 3.16 -18.69
N ASN A 180 -14.05 2.14 -19.52
CA ASN A 180 -14.69 1.98 -20.84
C ASN A 180 -16.08 1.32 -20.76
N GLY A 181 -16.58 0.98 -19.58
CA GLY A 181 -17.87 0.33 -19.38
C GLY A 181 -17.88 -1.18 -19.72
N ASP A 182 -16.72 -1.79 -20.01
CA ASP A 182 -16.60 -3.23 -20.26
C ASP A 182 -16.50 -3.99 -18.93
N LEU A 183 -17.64 -4.07 -18.23
CA LEU A 183 -17.73 -4.71 -16.93
C LEU A 183 -17.38 -6.21 -17.00
N GLN A 184 -17.74 -6.89 -18.10
CA GLN A 184 -17.41 -8.30 -18.27
C GLN A 184 -15.90 -8.53 -18.33
N LYS A 185 -15.18 -7.70 -19.08
CA LYS A 185 -13.72 -7.75 -19.14
C LYS A 185 -13.09 -7.39 -17.80
N ALA A 186 -13.59 -6.35 -17.12
CA ALA A 186 -13.11 -5.96 -15.80
C ALA A 186 -13.27 -7.09 -14.76
N GLN A 187 -14.40 -7.82 -14.78
CA GLN A 187 -14.63 -8.99 -13.93
C GLN A 187 -13.63 -10.14 -14.22
N GLN A 188 -13.35 -10.43 -15.48
CA GLN A 188 -12.35 -11.44 -15.87
C GLN A 188 -10.94 -11.08 -15.36
N LEU A 189 -10.57 -9.80 -15.46
CA LEU A 189 -9.26 -9.32 -14.97
C LEU A 189 -9.19 -9.34 -13.43
N GLN A 190 -10.29 -9.02 -12.76
CA GLN A 190 -10.36 -9.15 -11.30
C GLN A 190 -10.24 -10.63 -10.87
N GLU A 191 -10.86 -11.57 -11.58
CA GLU A 191 -10.69 -13.01 -11.27
C GLU A 191 -9.25 -13.46 -11.44
N GLN A 192 -8.53 -13.01 -12.48
CA GLN A 192 -7.09 -13.27 -12.64
C GLN A 192 -6.29 -12.72 -11.45
N SER A 193 -6.62 -11.52 -10.95
CA SER A 193 -6.02 -10.96 -9.74
C SER A 193 -6.27 -11.84 -8.52
N ILE A 194 -7.52 -12.30 -8.34
CA ILE A 194 -7.92 -13.18 -7.23
C ILE A 194 -7.15 -14.50 -7.28
N ASP A 195 -7.04 -15.14 -8.44
CA ASP A 195 -6.29 -16.39 -8.59
C ASP A 195 -4.80 -16.22 -8.23
N MET A 196 -4.20 -15.13 -8.68
CA MET A 196 -2.83 -14.77 -8.31
C MET A 196 -2.69 -14.56 -6.79
N ILE A 197 -3.63 -13.87 -6.15
CA ILE A 197 -3.62 -13.58 -4.70
C ILE A 197 -3.87 -14.84 -3.89
N ARG A 198 -4.71 -15.76 -4.35
CA ARG A 198 -4.91 -17.08 -3.70
C ARG A 198 -3.60 -17.85 -3.54
N LEU A 199 -2.65 -17.70 -4.47
CA LEU A 199 -1.33 -18.31 -4.34
C LEU A 199 -0.50 -17.68 -3.20
N LEU A 200 -0.71 -16.39 -2.85
CA LEU A 200 -0.08 -15.82 -1.67
C LEU A 200 -0.51 -16.57 -0.41
N GLY A 201 -1.82 -16.78 -0.25
CA GLY A 201 -2.35 -17.55 0.88
C GLY A 201 -1.83 -19.00 0.91
N LYS A 202 -1.79 -19.66 -0.24
CA LYS A 202 -1.32 -21.04 -0.38
C LYS A 202 0.15 -21.22 0.03
N TYR A 203 1.02 -20.25 -0.25
CA TYR A 203 2.47 -20.36 -0.11
C TYR A 203 3.09 -19.52 1.02
N GLY A 204 2.29 -19.02 1.97
CA GLY A 204 2.80 -18.37 3.19
C GLY A 204 2.63 -16.86 3.24
N GLY A 205 1.67 -16.31 2.51
CA GLY A 205 1.28 -14.92 2.61
C GLY A 205 2.32 -13.98 1.98
N ILE A 206 2.70 -12.94 2.71
CA ILE A 206 3.55 -11.86 2.20
C ILE A 206 4.91 -12.34 1.65
N ALA A 207 5.45 -13.46 2.15
CA ALA A 207 6.71 -14.03 1.66
C ALA A 207 6.62 -14.44 0.18
N THR A 208 5.45 -14.86 -0.29
CA THR A 208 5.19 -15.24 -1.68
C THR A 208 5.36 -14.05 -2.65
N GLY A 209 5.14 -12.82 -2.20
CA GLY A 209 5.40 -11.64 -3.02
C GLY A 209 6.84 -11.56 -3.52
N LYS A 210 7.83 -11.93 -2.69
CA LYS A 210 9.24 -12.01 -3.13
C LYS A 210 9.48 -13.18 -4.11
N ALA A 211 8.70 -14.25 -4.03
CA ALA A 211 8.77 -15.35 -5.00
C ALA A 211 8.26 -14.90 -6.38
N TYR A 212 7.19 -14.10 -6.45
CA TYR A 212 6.76 -13.44 -7.70
C TYR A 212 7.86 -12.54 -8.27
N MET A 213 8.47 -11.68 -7.45
CA MET A 213 9.60 -10.84 -7.88
C MET A 213 10.75 -11.68 -8.44
N LYS A 214 11.06 -12.82 -7.81
CA LYS A 214 12.09 -13.75 -8.30
C LYS A 214 11.75 -14.34 -9.68
N LEU A 215 10.47 -14.60 -9.98
CA LEU A 215 10.04 -15.03 -11.32
C LEU A 215 10.30 -13.94 -12.38
N LEU A 216 10.25 -12.67 -11.99
CA LEU A 216 10.59 -11.54 -12.85
C LEU A 216 12.11 -11.31 -12.97
N GLY A 217 12.94 -12.13 -12.31
CA GLY A 217 14.39 -11.98 -12.30
C GLY A 217 14.93 -10.98 -11.27
N LEU A 218 14.08 -10.51 -10.34
CA LEU A 218 14.46 -9.58 -9.28
C LEU A 218 14.69 -10.33 -7.98
N GLY A 219 15.92 -10.43 -7.54
CA GLY A 219 16.32 -11.07 -6.30
C GLY A 219 16.13 -10.16 -5.08
N CYS A 220 14.93 -10.10 -4.50
CA CYS A 220 14.64 -9.25 -3.34
C CYS A 220 15.09 -9.86 -1.98
N GLY A 221 15.87 -10.96 -2.00
CA GLY A 221 16.31 -11.67 -0.79
C GLY A 221 15.15 -12.34 -0.05
N GLU A 222 15.38 -12.67 1.22
CA GLU A 222 14.41 -13.30 2.10
C GLU A 222 13.78 -12.31 3.07
N PHE A 223 12.61 -12.67 3.60
CA PHE A 223 12.05 -11.95 4.75
C PHE A 223 12.80 -12.30 6.03
N ARG A 224 12.92 -11.35 6.93
CA ARG A 224 13.45 -11.54 8.28
C ARG A 224 12.40 -12.20 9.18
N LEU A 225 12.85 -12.83 10.24
CA LEU A 225 11.97 -13.32 11.30
C LEU A 225 11.02 -12.20 11.79
N PRO A 226 9.79 -12.59 12.14
CA PRO A 226 9.21 -13.93 12.27
C PRO A 226 8.58 -14.50 10.99
N VAL A 227 8.71 -13.84 9.84
CA VAL A 227 8.10 -14.28 8.58
C VAL A 227 8.81 -15.53 8.07
N LYS A 228 8.02 -16.60 7.82
CA LYS A 228 8.52 -17.84 7.24
C LYS A 228 8.72 -17.69 5.74
N ASN A 229 9.91 -17.97 5.27
CA ASN A 229 10.23 -17.95 3.83
C ASN A 229 9.84 -19.25 3.15
N MET A 230 9.64 -19.18 1.84
CA MET A 230 9.33 -20.33 0.99
C MET A 230 10.56 -21.21 0.82
N THR A 231 10.40 -22.57 0.93
CA THR A 231 11.47 -23.51 0.64
C THR A 231 11.71 -23.63 -0.87
N ALA A 232 12.84 -24.26 -1.26
CA ALA A 232 13.14 -24.51 -2.67
C ALA A 232 12.08 -25.41 -3.33
N GLU A 233 11.61 -26.44 -2.63
CA GLU A 233 10.56 -27.32 -3.12
C GLU A 233 9.23 -26.59 -3.29
N GLN A 234 8.86 -25.77 -2.31
CA GLN A 234 7.68 -24.91 -2.40
C GLN A 234 7.77 -23.93 -3.58
N PHE A 235 8.95 -23.38 -3.84
CA PHE A 235 9.14 -22.47 -4.99
C PHE A 235 8.96 -23.21 -6.34
N LEU A 236 9.38 -24.47 -6.46
CA LEU A 236 9.14 -25.25 -7.68
C LEU A 236 7.64 -25.54 -7.89
N LEU A 237 6.91 -25.82 -6.84
CA LEU A 237 5.45 -26.00 -6.89
C LEU A 237 4.75 -24.68 -7.23
N PHE A 238 5.15 -23.60 -6.57
CA PHE A 238 4.65 -22.24 -6.84
C PHE A 238 4.84 -21.84 -8.31
N LYS A 239 6.01 -22.11 -8.89
CA LYS A 239 6.27 -21.85 -10.31
C LYS A 239 5.29 -22.59 -11.22
N LYS A 240 5.00 -23.88 -10.94
CA LYS A 240 3.99 -24.63 -11.71
C LYS A 240 2.58 -24.03 -11.58
N ASP A 241 2.20 -23.63 -10.38
CA ASP A 241 0.91 -23.00 -10.15
C ASP A 241 0.79 -21.64 -10.86
N THR A 242 1.88 -20.86 -10.92
CA THR A 242 1.89 -19.59 -11.68
C THR A 242 1.79 -19.81 -13.20
N GLU A 243 2.30 -20.92 -13.73
CA GLU A 243 2.09 -21.32 -15.12
C GLU A 243 0.61 -21.68 -15.38
N GLN A 244 -0.07 -22.34 -14.43
CA GLN A 244 -1.50 -22.73 -14.57
C GLN A 244 -2.43 -21.52 -14.63
N ILE A 245 -2.13 -20.45 -13.88
CA ILE A 245 -2.89 -19.19 -13.94
C ILE A 245 -2.42 -18.26 -15.06
N ASN A 246 -1.51 -18.72 -15.92
CA ASN A 246 -0.93 -17.94 -17.02
C ASN A 246 -0.33 -16.59 -16.58
N PHE A 247 0.35 -16.57 -15.42
CA PHE A 247 0.92 -15.34 -14.80
C PHE A 247 1.77 -14.53 -15.77
N SER A 248 2.53 -15.21 -16.66
CA SER A 248 3.40 -14.55 -17.64
C SER A 248 2.67 -13.64 -18.64
N SER A 249 1.36 -13.82 -18.82
CA SER A 249 0.57 -13.01 -19.76
C SER A 249 0.16 -11.65 -19.21
N PHE A 250 0.20 -11.46 -17.90
CA PHE A 250 -0.24 -10.23 -17.25
C PHE A 250 0.73 -9.68 -16.20
N CYS A 251 1.89 -10.29 -16.02
CA CYS A 251 2.91 -9.78 -15.12
C CYS A 251 3.63 -8.55 -15.68
N SER A 252 4.27 -7.79 -14.79
CA SER A 252 5.16 -6.70 -15.17
C SER A 252 6.31 -7.20 -16.04
N LEU A 253 6.77 -6.39 -16.98
CA LEU A 253 7.92 -6.74 -17.81
C LEU A 253 9.15 -6.94 -16.93
N LYS A 254 9.97 -7.95 -17.28
CA LYS A 254 11.30 -8.07 -16.66
C LYS A 254 12.07 -6.78 -16.94
N PRO A 255 12.66 -6.14 -15.91
CA PRO A 255 13.51 -4.99 -16.19
C PRO A 255 14.59 -5.41 -17.19
N ALA A 256 14.82 -4.58 -18.21
CA ALA A 256 15.98 -4.73 -19.06
C ALA A 256 17.18 -4.79 -18.13
N SER A 257 18.04 -5.82 -18.30
CA SER A 257 19.13 -6.12 -17.37
C SER A 257 19.82 -4.85 -16.90
N VAL A 258 19.60 -4.50 -15.62
CA VAL A 258 20.42 -3.49 -14.95
C VAL A 258 21.84 -4.07 -14.97
N LYS A 259 22.70 -3.53 -15.82
CA LYS A 259 24.13 -3.85 -15.78
C LYS A 259 24.60 -3.44 -14.38
N ALA A 260 25.06 -4.42 -13.62
CA ALA A 260 25.64 -4.25 -12.30
C ALA A 260 26.85 -3.31 -12.34
#